data_e9ac5394e023f2059bae72bec5152338
#
_entry.id   e9ac5394e023f2059bae72bec5152338
#
_cell.length_a   1.000
_cell.length_b   1.000
_cell.length_c   1.000
_cell.angle_alpha   90.00
_cell.angle_beta   90.00
_cell.angle_gamma   90.00
#
_symmetry.space_group_name_H-M   'P 1'
#
loop_
_entity.id
_entity.type
_entity.pdbx_description
1 polymer ?
#
loop_
_entity_poly.entity_id
_entity_poly.type
_entity_poly.pdbx_seq_one_letter_code
_entity_poly.pdbx_strand_id
1 'polypeptide(L)'
;AEKFVAGVPEAIRAEDGIVGEEGAQRKSQSGRTWVIDPVDGTYNFTNGSDYWCSALALSDASGTVLGAVHRPAMGYTWFGGRDYPTSRDGKEVAPLADAPASQLCLATYLHPRFMADEALCGAWQKVAQNFASVRMLGAGSVDLSTVADGSMGAWMQHSVPDWDWLPGQALVHAAGGATSKVEAGGVEWCIAGNQQVVSEMENFLRG
;
A
#
# COMPACT_ATOMS: atom_id res chain seq x y z
N ALA A 1 13.28 12.13 9.45
CA ALA A 1 11.82 11.96 9.50
C ALA A 1 11.44 10.88 10.50
N GLU A 2 11.96 9.63 10.39
CA GLU A 2 11.56 8.48 11.21
C GLU A 2 11.67 8.72 12.72
N LYS A 3 12.79 9.27 13.21
CA LYS A 3 12.97 9.59 14.64
C LYS A 3 11.90 10.53 15.20
N PHE A 4 11.39 11.45 14.39
CA PHE A 4 10.32 12.36 14.80
C PHE A 4 8.98 11.60 14.87
N VAL A 5 8.65 10.82 13.84
CA VAL A 5 7.40 10.05 13.79
C VAL A 5 7.38 8.98 14.89
N ALA A 6 8.48 8.25 15.09
CA ALA A 6 8.60 7.24 16.14
C ALA A 6 8.49 7.84 17.55
N GLY A 7 8.96 9.07 17.77
CA GLY A 7 8.89 9.77 19.06
C GLY A 7 7.46 10.04 19.54
N VAL A 8 6.48 10.13 18.64
CA VAL A 8 5.07 10.35 19.02
C VAL A 8 4.48 9.11 19.68
N PRO A 9 4.49 7.90 19.07
CA PRO A 9 4.08 6.67 19.75
C PRO A 9 4.89 6.39 21.02
N GLU A 10 6.19 6.71 21.04
CA GLU A 10 7.01 6.56 22.25
C GLU A 10 6.48 7.38 23.43
N ALA A 11 6.04 8.60 23.18
CA ALA A 11 5.57 9.51 24.22
C ALA A 11 4.17 9.14 24.75
N ILE A 12 3.26 8.66 23.88
CA ILE A 12 1.84 8.47 24.23
C ILE A 12 1.42 7.01 24.31
N ARG A 13 2.22 6.08 23.76
CA ARG A 13 1.98 4.64 23.64
C ARG A 13 3.25 3.84 23.92
N ALA A 14 3.89 4.09 25.06
CA ALA A 14 5.20 3.53 25.39
C ALA A 14 5.27 1.99 25.37
N GLU A 15 4.13 1.29 25.53
CA GLU A 15 4.05 -0.17 25.49
C GLU A 15 3.90 -0.74 24.07
N ASP A 16 3.54 0.10 23.06
CA ASP A 16 3.42 -0.36 21.69
C ASP A 16 4.81 -0.59 21.07
N GLY A 17 4.90 -1.58 20.18
CA GLY A 17 6.10 -1.81 19.37
C GLY A 17 6.28 -0.75 18.29
N ILE A 18 7.48 -0.69 17.72
CA ILE A 18 7.81 0.15 16.56
C ILE A 18 8.68 -0.65 15.60
N VAL A 19 8.37 -0.55 14.30
CA VAL A 19 9.19 -1.05 13.19
C VAL A 19 9.21 0.04 12.13
N GLY A 20 10.39 0.54 11.80
CA GLY A 20 10.59 1.55 10.76
C GLY A 20 11.57 1.10 9.68
N GLU A 21 11.39 1.62 8.46
CA GLU A 21 12.25 1.34 7.32
C GLU A 21 13.71 1.74 7.59
N GLU A 22 13.94 2.91 8.19
CA GLU A 22 15.28 3.47 8.46
C GLU A 22 15.92 2.90 9.74
N GLY A 23 15.29 1.89 10.38
CA GLY A 23 15.83 1.14 11.49
C GLY A 23 15.28 1.47 12.88
N ALA A 24 14.24 2.30 13.02
CA ALA A 24 13.53 2.44 14.29
C ALA A 24 12.91 1.09 14.67
N GLN A 25 13.29 0.59 15.87
CA GLN A 25 12.81 -0.72 16.33
C GLN A 25 12.60 -0.74 17.83
N ARG A 26 11.40 -1.19 18.25
CA ARG A 26 11.06 -1.44 19.64
C ARG A 26 10.11 -2.63 19.72
N LYS A 27 10.39 -3.57 20.62
CA LYS A 27 9.51 -4.71 20.86
C LYS A 27 8.23 -4.27 21.56
N SER A 28 7.09 -4.77 21.07
CA SER A 28 5.78 -4.52 21.68
C SER A 28 5.62 -5.23 23.03
N GLN A 29 4.99 -4.55 23.98
CA GLN A 29 4.51 -5.10 25.25
C GLN A 29 2.97 -5.16 25.28
N SER A 30 2.30 -4.30 24.50
CA SER A 30 0.84 -4.24 24.39
C SER A 30 0.23 -5.24 23.40
N GLY A 31 1.07 -5.88 22.56
CA GLY A 31 0.63 -6.68 21.40
C GLY A 31 0.37 -5.85 20.15
N ARG A 32 0.52 -4.51 20.20
CA ARG A 32 0.39 -3.61 19.04
C ARG A 32 1.74 -3.11 18.58
N THR A 33 1.88 -2.88 17.26
CA THR A 33 3.12 -2.38 16.64
C THR A 33 2.81 -1.28 15.63
N TRP A 34 3.47 -0.16 15.76
CA TRP A 34 3.52 0.91 14.77
C TRP A 34 4.53 0.56 13.69
N VAL A 35 4.10 0.62 12.43
CA VAL A 35 4.92 0.37 11.25
C VAL A 35 5.05 1.68 10.49
N ILE A 36 6.28 2.12 10.23
CA ILE A 36 6.58 3.49 9.77
C ILE A 36 7.43 3.43 8.51
N ASP A 37 6.94 4.08 7.46
CA ASP A 37 7.75 4.52 6.33
C ASP A 37 7.83 6.05 6.34
N PRO A 38 9.00 6.61 6.63
CA PRO A 38 9.14 8.06 6.71
C PRO A 38 9.10 8.74 5.34
N VAL A 39 9.54 8.05 4.28
CA VAL A 39 9.59 8.57 2.89
C VAL A 39 9.40 7.42 1.90
N ASP A 40 8.13 6.97 1.71
CA ASP A 40 7.80 6.07 0.60
C ASP A 40 7.94 6.82 -0.74
N GLY A 41 8.67 6.19 -1.66
CA GLY A 41 9.10 6.82 -2.90
C GLY A 41 10.44 7.56 -2.75
N THR A 42 11.39 7.00 -2.02
CA THR A 42 12.73 7.60 -1.76
C THR A 42 13.45 8.01 -3.05
N TYR A 43 13.37 7.19 -4.12
CA TYR A 43 13.94 7.55 -5.42
C TYR A 43 13.30 8.82 -5.99
N ASN A 44 11.98 8.94 -5.92
CA ASN A 44 11.23 10.12 -6.35
C ASN A 44 11.65 11.35 -5.55
N PHE A 45 11.63 11.22 -4.22
CA PHE A 45 12.02 12.28 -3.29
C PHE A 45 13.43 12.82 -3.57
N THR A 46 14.42 11.93 -3.71
CA THR A 46 15.82 12.32 -3.93
C THR A 46 16.07 12.95 -5.29
N ASN A 47 15.20 12.69 -6.28
CA ASN A 47 15.27 13.26 -7.62
C ASN A 47 14.33 14.47 -7.82
N GLY A 48 13.73 15.00 -6.74
CA GLY A 48 12.92 16.21 -6.79
C GLY A 48 11.51 16.02 -7.35
N SER A 49 11.03 14.78 -7.46
CA SER A 49 9.63 14.49 -7.78
C SER A 49 8.75 14.77 -6.57
N ASP A 50 7.51 15.16 -6.82
CA ASP A 50 6.48 15.38 -5.80
C ASP A 50 5.66 14.12 -5.47
N TYR A 51 5.97 12.98 -6.12
CA TYR A 51 5.24 11.71 -5.94
C TYR A 51 5.92 10.83 -4.88
N TRP A 52 5.73 11.21 -3.64
CA TRP A 52 6.20 10.51 -2.44
C TRP A 52 5.32 10.85 -1.24
N CYS A 53 5.39 10.07 -0.18
CA CYS A 53 4.62 10.30 1.04
C CYS A 53 5.37 9.86 2.30
N SER A 54 4.78 10.16 3.47
CA SER A 54 5.07 9.47 4.72
C SER A 54 3.89 8.56 5.05
N ALA A 55 4.17 7.34 5.46
CA ALA A 55 3.16 6.33 5.72
C ALA A 55 3.31 5.71 7.13
N LEU A 56 2.18 5.41 7.76
CA LEU A 56 2.10 4.88 9.11
C LEU A 56 0.98 3.84 9.19
N ALA A 57 1.25 2.70 9.81
CA ALA A 57 0.23 1.74 10.18
C ALA A 57 0.34 1.36 11.65
N LEU A 58 -0.78 0.93 12.23
CA LEU A 58 -0.85 0.21 13.49
C LEU A 58 -1.32 -1.21 13.21
N SER A 59 -0.62 -2.20 13.71
CA SER A 59 -1.00 -3.62 13.62
C SER A 59 -1.12 -4.27 14.99
N ASP A 60 -1.92 -5.33 15.07
CA ASP A 60 -2.05 -6.23 16.23
C ASP A 60 -2.08 -7.69 15.77
N ALA A 61 -2.31 -8.63 16.69
CA ALA A 61 -2.40 -10.06 16.38
C ALA A 61 -3.52 -10.43 15.38
N SER A 62 -4.49 -9.54 15.16
CA SER A 62 -5.62 -9.74 14.22
C SER A 62 -5.35 -9.09 12.85
N GLY A 63 -4.17 -8.48 12.65
CA GLY A 63 -3.77 -7.81 11.41
C GLY A 63 -3.70 -6.29 11.53
N THR A 64 -3.89 -5.58 10.42
CA THR A 64 -3.80 -4.13 10.38
C THR A 64 -5.01 -3.48 11.06
N VAL A 65 -4.76 -2.58 12.01
CA VAL A 65 -5.78 -1.85 12.78
C VAL A 65 -6.17 -0.56 12.07
N LEU A 66 -5.17 0.23 11.68
CA LEU A 66 -5.36 1.49 10.97
C LEU A 66 -4.15 1.81 10.09
N GLY A 67 -4.36 2.71 9.14
CA GLY A 67 -3.33 3.28 8.29
C GLY A 67 -3.54 4.78 8.10
N ALA A 68 -2.44 5.49 7.93
CA ALA A 68 -2.41 6.89 7.56
C ALA A 68 -1.30 7.13 6.54
N VAL A 69 -1.60 7.90 5.51
CA VAL A 69 -0.64 8.29 4.47
C VAL A 69 -0.76 9.78 4.23
N HIS A 70 0.36 10.49 4.30
CA HIS A 70 0.42 11.92 4.02
C HIS A 70 1.31 12.20 2.81
N ARG A 71 0.73 12.78 1.76
CA ARG A 71 1.44 13.25 0.56
C ARG A 71 1.67 14.77 0.63
N PRO A 72 2.86 15.23 1.01
CA PRO A 72 3.12 16.65 1.30
C PRO A 72 2.89 17.58 0.13
N ALA A 73 3.28 17.16 -1.08
CA ALA A 73 3.19 17.99 -2.28
C ALA A 73 1.76 18.43 -2.63
N MET A 74 0.77 17.59 -2.29
CA MET A 74 -0.65 17.88 -2.51
C MET A 74 -1.35 18.33 -1.23
N GLY A 75 -0.71 18.23 -0.09
CA GLY A 75 -1.32 18.44 1.23
C GLY A 75 -2.37 17.39 1.59
N TYR A 76 -2.41 16.24 0.90
CA TYR A 76 -3.41 15.20 1.12
C TYR A 76 -3.01 14.29 2.27
N THR A 77 -3.98 13.98 3.12
CA THR A 77 -3.85 12.98 4.18
C THR A 77 -5.00 11.97 4.07
N TRP A 78 -4.67 10.70 3.84
CA TRP A 78 -5.61 9.60 3.95
C TRP A 78 -5.48 8.98 5.33
N PHE A 79 -6.62 8.59 5.88
CA PHE A 79 -6.73 7.88 7.15
C PHE A 79 -7.91 6.90 7.08
N GLY A 80 -7.71 5.70 7.62
CA GLY A 80 -8.76 4.68 7.71
C GLY A 80 -8.29 3.44 8.48
N GLY A 81 -9.20 2.53 8.77
CA GLY A 81 -8.86 1.32 9.48
C GLY A 81 -10.08 0.50 9.88
N ARG A 82 -9.86 -0.51 10.71
CA ARG A 82 -10.87 -1.51 11.13
C ARG A 82 -12.17 -0.88 11.64
N ASP A 83 -12.07 0.20 12.41
CA ASP A 83 -13.20 0.87 13.05
C ASP A 83 -13.48 2.28 12.45
N TYR A 84 -12.78 2.64 11.39
CA TYR A 84 -12.87 3.96 10.77
C TYR A 84 -12.95 3.84 9.25
N PRO A 85 -13.99 4.39 8.61
CA PRO A 85 -14.05 4.45 7.14
C PRO A 85 -12.86 5.24 6.61
N THR A 86 -12.42 4.91 5.41
CA THR A 86 -11.34 5.68 4.77
C THR A 86 -11.81 7.10 4.47
N SER A 87 -10.98 8.06 4.85
CA SER A 87 -11.17 9.48 4.59
C SER A 87 -9.94 10.08 3.93
N ARG A 88 -10.15 11.14 3.13
CA ARG A 88 -9.11 12.04 2.65
C ARG A 88 -9.38 13.44 3.15
N ASP A 89 -8.41 14.03 3.87
CA ASP A 89 -8.52 15.35 4.48
C ASP A 89 -9.77 15.51 5.37
N GLY A 90 -10.09 14.44 6.12
CA GLY A 90 -11.24 14.39 7.02
C GLY A 90 -12.59 14.19 6.34
N LYS A 91 -12.63 14.03 5.02
CA LYS A 91 -13.87 13.68 4.29
C LYS A 91 -13.84 12.20 3.95
N GLU A 92 -14.88 11.48 4.36
CA GLU A 92 -15.07 10.07 4.01
C GLU A 92 -15.10 9.89 2.49
N VAL A 93 -14.37 8.88 2.00
CA VAL A 93 -14.38 8.51 0.58
C VAL A 93 -15.58 7.60 0.29
N ALA A 94 -16.03 7.59 -0.96
CA ALA A 94 -17.05 6.64 -1.37
C ALA A 94 -16.51 5.19 -1.28
N PRO A 95 -17.34 4.22 -0.88
CA PRO A 95 -16.95 2.82 -0.93
C PRO A 95 -16.55 2.39 -2.35
N LEU A 96 -15.54 1.53 -2.46
CA LEU A 96 -15.07 1.02 -3.73
C LEU A 96 -16.16 0.18 -4.40
N ALA A 97 -16.60 0.61 -5.57
CA ALA A 97 -17.55 -0.13 -6.40
C ALA A 97 -16.83 -1.19 -7.23
N ASP A 98 -17.45 -2.36 -7.42
CA ASP A 98 -16.91 -3.41 -8.27
C ASP A 98 -16.84 -2.97 -9.74
N ALA A 99 -15.72 -3.25 -10.35
CA ALA A 99 -15.45 -3.05 -11.77
C ALA A 99 -14.38 -4.04 -12.23
N PRO A 100 -14.44 -4.55 -13.46
CA PRO A 100 -13.47 -5.49 -13.98
C PRO A 100 -12.14 -4.80 -14.33
N ALA A 101 -11.05 -5.56 -14.33
CA ALA A 101 -9.71 -5.09 -14.69
C ALA A 101 -9.68 -4.30 -16.02
N SER A 102 -10.44 -4.74 -17.02
CA SER A 102 -10.50 -4.11 -18.35
C SER A 102 -11.02 -2.67 -18.36
N GLN A 103 -11.65 -2.21 -17.29
CA GLN A 103 -12.14 -0.83 -17.14
C GLN A 103 -11.26 0.01 -16.19
N LEU A 104 -10.27 -0.60 -15.56
CA LEU A 104 -9.49 0.00 -14.50
C LEU A 104 -8.05 0.31 -14.94
N CYS A 105 -7.43 1.26 -14.24
CA CYS A 105 -6.00 1.51 -14.30
C CYS A 105 -5.29 0.71 -13.20
N LEU A 106 -4.24 -0.01 -13.56
CA LEU A 106 -3.34 -0.68 -12.63
C LEU A 106 -2.18 0.25 -12.24
N ALA A 107 -2.03 0.56 -10.97
CA ALA A 107 -0.77 1.05 -10.43
C ALA A 107 0.13 -0.14 -10.06
N THR A 108 1.39 -0.09 -10.41
CA THR A 108 2.34 -1.19 -10.17
C THR A 108 3.78 -0.68 -10.17
N TYR A 109 4.70 -1.52 -9.73
CA TYR A 109 6.11 -1.27 -9.93
C TYR A 109 6.86 -2.57 -10.27
N LEU A 110 7.56 -2.57 -11.39
CA LEU A 110 8.48 -3.61 -11.79
C LEU A 110 9.86 -2.98 -12.01
N HIS A 111 10.78 -3.19 -11.07
CA HIS A 111 12.12 -2.62 -11.18
C HIS A 111 12.83 -3.15 -12.44
N PRO A 112 13.50 -2.29 -13.25
CA PRO A 112 14.13 -2.68 -14.51
C PRO A 112 15.05 -3.90 -14.44
N ARG A 113 15.72 -4.13 -13.30
CA ARG A 113 16.59 -5.31 -13.09
C ARG A 113 15.85 -6.64 -13.19
N PHE A 114 14.53 -6.66 -12.94
CA PHE A 114 13.70 -7.87 -13.00
C PHE A 114 13.03 -8.08 -14.36
N MET A 115 13.15 -7.13 -15.30
CA MET A 115 12.54 -7.27 -16.63
C MET A 115 13.18 -8.38 -17.47
N ALA A 116 14.39 -8.82 -17.12
CA ALA A 116 15.07 -9.96 -17.75
C ALA A 116 14.72 -11.31 -17.09
N ASP A 117 14.04 -11.33 -15.96
CA ASP A 117 13.55 -12.54 -15.31
C ASP A 117 12.22 -12.96 -15.97
N GLU A 118 12.26 -13.99 -16.79
CA GLU A 118 11.12 -14.45 -17.59
C GLU A 118 9.94 -14.88 -16.71
N ALA A 119 10.18 -15.54 -15.58
CA ALA A 119 9.13 -16.04 -14.71
C ALA A 119 8.41 -14.90 -13.98
N LEU A 120 9.19 -13.96 -13.42
CA LEU A 120 8.67 -12.80 -12.71
C LEU A 120 7.98 -11.82 -13.67
N CYS A 121 8.66 -11.48 -14.78
CA CYS A 121 8.10 -10.58 -15.80
C CYS A 121 6.84 -11.18 -16.45
N GLY A 122 6.82 -12.49 -16.70
CA GLY A 122 5.66 -13.22 -17.21
C GLY A 122 4.46 -13.18 -16.25
N ALA A 123 4.68 -13.34 -14.94
CA ALA A 123 3.62 -13.18 -13.94
C ALA A 123 3.05 -11.76 -13.93
N TRP A 124 3.92 -10.74 -13.98
CA TRP A 124 3.50 -9.34 -14.08
C TRP A 124 2.69 -9.08 -15.36
N GLN A 125 3.14 -9.57 -16.51
CA GLN A 125 2.47 -9.39 -17.81
C GLN A 125 1.09 -10.04 -17.83
N LYS A 126 0.93 -11.25 -17.26
CA LYS A 126 -0.36 -11.93 -17.16
C LYS A 126 -1.43 -11.06 -16.51
N VAL A 127 -1.07 -10.23 -15.54
CA VAL A 127 -2.00 -9.30 -14.90
C VAL A 127 -2.12 -8.02 -15.72
N ALA A 128 -1.01 -7.35 -16.00
CA ALA A 128 -0.98 -6.01 -16.59
C ALA A 128 -1.72 -5.88 -17.93
N GLN A 129 -1.65 -6.92 -18.78
CA GLN A 129 -2.29 -6.92 -20.11
C GLN A 129 -3.83 -6.93 -20.07
N ASN A 130 -4.44 -7.21 -18.91
CA ASN A 130 -5.90 -7.25 -18.76
C ASN A 130 -6.49 -5.90 -18.28
N PHE A 131 -5.64 -4.93 -17.98
CA PHE A 131 -6.08 -3.61 -17.52
C PHE A 131 -6.22 -2.61 -18.67
N ALA A 132 -7.10 -1.60 -18.49
CA ALA A 132 -7.27 -0.51 -19.46
C ALA A 132 -5.99 0.34 -19.62
N SER A 133 -5.22 0.50 -18.56
CA SER A 133 -3.93 1.17 -18.58
C SER A 133 -3.07 0.79 -17.37
N VAL A 134 -1.77 1.11 -17.43
CA VAL A 134 -0.81 0.82 -16.37
C VAL A 134 -0.05 2.10 -16.00
N ARG A 135 0.24 2.27 -14.72
CA ARG A 135 1.08 3.34 -14.17
C ARG A 135 2.17 2.75 -13.29
N MET A 136 3.39 3.26 -13.44
CA MET A 136 4.53 2.98 -12.55
C MET A 136 5.01 4.30 -11.97
N LEU A 137 4.48 4.69 -10.83
CA LEU A 137 4.70 6.01 -10.24
C LEU A 137 5.75 6.00 -9.13
N GLY A 138 6.00 4.83 -8.52
CA GLY A 138 7.14 4.60 -7.63
C GLY A 138 6.98 5.08 -6.19
N ALA A 139 5.75 5.13 -5.68
CA ALA A 139 5.44 5.30 -4.27
C ALA A 139 4.19 4.46 -3.94
N GLY A 140 4.42 3.25 -3.37
CA GLY A 140 3.38 2.24 -3.18
C GLY A 140 2.26 2.68 -2.26
N SER A 141 2.57 3.39 -1.18
CA SER A 141 1.56 3.90 -0.25
C SER A 141 0.70 5.02 -0.85
N VAL A 142 1.27 5.87 -1.75
CA VAL A 142 0.47 6.85 -2.52
C VAL A 142 -0.47 6.10 -3.46
N ASP A 143 0.07 5.13 -4.21
CA ASP A 143 -0.72 4.33 -5.15
C ASP A 143 -1.90 3.63 -4.44
N LEU A 144 -1.65 2.95 -3.32
CA LEU A 144 -2.68 2.28 -2.51
C LEU A 144 -3.70 3.26 -1.92
N SER A 145 -3.27 4.46 -1.51
CA SER A 145 -4.17 5.51 -1.03
C SER A 145 -5.10 6.00 -2.13
N THR A 146 -4.60 6.11 -3.37
CA THR A 146 -5.40 6.49 -4.54
C THR A 146 -6.31 5.35 -5.01
N VAL A 147 -5.96 4.08 -4.78
CA VAL A 147 -6.89 2.96 -4.92
C VAL A 147 -8.01 3.09 -3.91
N ALA A 148 -7.70 3.33 -2.63
CA ALA A 148 -8.70 3.45 -1.57
C ALA A 148 -9.69 4.60 -1.78
N ASP A 149 -9.27 5.72 -2.41
CA ASP A 149 -10.18 6.84 -2.71
C ASP A 149 -10.84 6.75 -4.10
N GLY A 150 -10.60 5.65 -4.84
CA GLY A 150 -11.22 5.39 -6.15
C GLY A 150 -10.60 6.14 -7.33
N SER A 151 -9.55 6.94 -7.13
CA SER A 151 -8.87 7.64 -8.24
C SER A 151 -7.89 6.75 -9.02
N MET A 152 -7.52 5.58 -8.47
CA MET A 152 -6.81 4.50 -9.14
C MET A 152 -7.63 3.20 -9.01
N GLY A 153 -7.57 2.30 -10.00
CA GLY A 153 -8.44 1.12 -10.04
C GLY A 153 -7.94 -0.05 -9.20
N ALA A 154 -6.66 -0.35 -9.31
CA ALA A 154 -6.01 -1.47 -8.61
C ALA A 154 -4.52 -1.21 -8.43
N TRP A 155 -3.92 -2.00 -7.54
CA TRP A 155 -2.48 -1.96 -7.31
C TRP A 155 -1.88 -3.37 -7.23
N MET A 156 -0.64 -3.52 -7.73
CA MET A 156 0.12 -4.76 -7.67
C MET A 156 1.62 -4.51 -7.60
N GLN A 157 2.29 -5.14 -6.63
CA GLN A 157 3.75 -5.16 -6.51
C GLN A 157 4.22 -6.44 -5.82
N HIS A 158 5.43 -6.94 -6.15
CA HIS A 158 6.02 -8.11 -5.50
C HIS A 158 6.98 -7.74 -4.38
N SER A 159 7.18 -8.69 -3.45
CA SER A 159 8.20 -8.61 -2.39
C SER A 159 8.10 -7.31 -1.58
N VAL A 160 6.89 -6.94 -1.21
CA VAL A 160 6.59 -5.66 -0.56
C VAL A 160 6.82 -5.77 0.94
N PRO A 161 7.66 -4.91 1.56
CA PRO A 161 7.81 -4.87 2.99
C PRO A 161 6.55 -4.31 3.69
N ASP A 162 6.42 -4.59 4.98
CA ASP A 162 5.23 -4.21 5.75
C ASP A 162 5.00 -2.70 5.79
N TRP A 163 6.04 -1.87 5.80
CA TRP A 163 5.92 -0.41 5.85
C TRP A 163 5.37 0.19 4.54
N ASP A 164 5.58 -0.46 3.38
CA ASP A 164 4.99 -0.08 2.09
C ASP A 164 3.58 -0.65 1.92
N TRP A 165 3.24 -1.74 2.66
CA TRP A 165 2.01 -2.49 2.46
C TRP A 165 0.91 -2.13 3.45
N LEU A 166 1.20 -2.21 4.77
CA LEU A 166 0.17 -2.15 5.81
C LEU A 166 -0.60 -0.81 5.85
N PRO A 167 0.05 0.37 5.64
CA PRO A 167 -0.70 1.63 5.62
C PRO A 167 -1.80 1.65 4.56
N GLY A 168 -1.44 1.30 3.32
CA GLY A 168 -2.37 1.27 2.20
C GLY A 168 -3.40 0.16 2.29
N GLN A 169 -3.00 -1.03 2.78
CA GLN A 169 -3.91 -2.15 3.04
C GLN A 169 -5.07 -1.74 3.95
N ALA A 170 -4.77 -1.05 5.06
CA ALA A 170 -5.80 -0.57 5.98
C ALA A 170 -6.81 0.36 5.27
N LEU A 171 -6.30 1.28 4.45
CA LEU A 171 -7.14 2.22 3.71
C LEU A 171 -8.04 1.51 2.70
N VAL A 172 -7.50 0.57 1.92
CA VAL A 172 -8.28 -0.18 0.92
C VAL A 172 -9.37 -1.00 1.59
N HIS A 173 -9.08 -1.72 2.69
CA HIS A 173 -10.09 -2.47 3.44
C HIS A 173 -11.18 -1.55 4.02
N ALA A 174 -10.79 -0.43 4.61
CA ALA A 174 -11.71 0.54 5.22
C ALA A 174 -12.58 1.27 4.17
N ALA A 175 -12.17 1.26 2.90
CA ALA A 175 -12.97 1.72 1.76
C ALA A 175 -13.85 0.60 1.14
N GLY A 176 -13.93 -0.59 1.76
CA GLY A 176 -14.73 -1.72 1.26
C GLY A 176 -14.04 -2.54 0.16
N GLY A 177 -12.78 -2.27 -0.13
CA GLY A 177 -11.97 -3.05 -1.08
C GLY A 177 -11.43 -4.36 -0.51
N ALA A 178 -10.66 -5.05 -1.32
CA ALA A 178 -9.97 -6.29 -1.00
C ALA A 178 -8.46 -6.18 -1.22
N THR A 179 -7.74 -7.03 -0.50
CA THR A 179 -6.30 -7.24 -0.71
C THR A 179 -5.99 -8.73 -0.67
N SER A 180 -4.96 -9.15 -1.39
CA SER A 180 -4.50 -10.53 -1.36
C SER A 180 -2.99 -10.60 -1.56
N LYS A 181 -2.40 -11.74 -1.14
CA LYS A 181 -1.02 -12.12 -1.42
C LYS A 181 -1.02 -13.43 -2.20
N VAL A 182 -0.32 -13.45 -3.34
CA VAL A 182 -0.32 -14.56 -4.28
C VAL A 182 1.09 -14.90 -4.72
N GLU A 183 1.47 -16.16 -4.57
CA GLU A 183 2.75 -16.67 -5.09
C GLU A 183 2.65 -16.93 -6.61
N ALA A 184 3.48 -16.23 -7.38
CA ALA A 184 3.62 -16.46 -8.82
C ALA A 184 4.99 -15.97 -9.32
N GLY A 185 5.57 -16.66 -10.30
CA GLY A 185 6.88 -16.31 -10.86
C GLY A 185 8.02 -16.33 -9.85
N GLY A 186 7.89 -17.14 -8.77
CA GLY A 186 8.92 -17.30 -7.74
C GLY A 186 8.94 -16.20 -6.67
N VAL A 187 7.95 -15.32 -6.63
CA VAL A 187 7.82 -14.22 -5.65
C VAL A 187 6.38 -14.08 -5.15
N GLU A 188 6.21 -13.49 -3.95
CA GLU A 188 4.91 -13.10 -3.43
C GLU A 188 4.48 -11.75 -4.02
N TRP A 189 3.31 -11.72 -4.64
CA TRP A 189 2.66 -10.51 -5.13
C TRP A 189 1.60 -10.03 -4.14
N CYS A 190 1.70 -8.78 -3.73
CA CYS A 190 0.64 -8.07 -3.02
C CYS A 190 -0.27 -7.40 -4.05
N ILE A 191 -1.58 -7.61 -3.94
CA ILE A 191 -2.59 -7.05 -4.84
C ILE A 191 -3.71 -6.38 -4.04
N ALA A 192 -4.26 -5.28 -4.57
CA ALA A 192 -5.30 -4.49 -3.91
C ALA A 192 -6.26 -3.84 -4.93
N GLY A 193 -7.52 -3.68 -4.56
CA GLY A 193 -8.54 -3.05 -5.39
C GLY A 193 -9.95 -3.30 -4.87
N ASN A 194 -10.96 -3.16 -5.73
CA ASN A 194 -12.30 -3.63 -5.42
C ASN A 194 -12.37 -5.18 -5.36
N GLN A 195 -13.45 -5.75 -4.85
CA GLN A 195 -13.57 -7.19 -4.64
C GLN A 195 -13.43 -7.99 -5.94
N GLN A 196 -14.07 -7.52 -7.01
CA GLN A 196 -14.05 -8.17 -8.31
C GLN A 196 -12.65 -8.18 -8.92
N VAL A 197 -11.96 -7.03 -8.97
CA VAL A 197 -10.65 -6.92 -9.61
C VAL A 197 -9.59 -7.74 -8.89
N VAL A 198 -9.63 -7.81 -7.55
CA VAL A 198 -8.69 -8.64 -6.79
C VAL A 198 -8.89 -10.12 -7.12
N SER A 199 -10.14 -10.59 -7.20
CA SER A 199 -10.44 -11.97 -7.63
C SER A 199 -9.95 -12.27 -9.06
N GLU A 200 -10.11 -11.32 -9.99
CA GLU A 200 -9.60 -11.45 -11.37
C GLU A 200 -8.06 -11.52 -11.36
N MET A 201 -7.37 -10.64 -10.61
CA MET A 201 -5.91 -10.63 -10.51
C MET A 201 -5.35 -11.92 -9.92
N GLU A 202 -6.00 -12.48 -8.89
CA GLU A 202 -5.65 -13.80 -8.36
C GLU A 202 -5.71 -14.88 -9.43
N ASN A 203 -6.78 -14.89 -10.24
CA ASN A 203 -6.94 -15.86 -11.32
C ASN A 203 -5.88 -15.68 -12.40
N PHE A 204 -5.53 -14.43 -12.78
CA PHE A 204 -4.47 -14.17 -13.76
C PHE A 204 -3.09 -14.64 -13.27
N LEU A 205 -2.80 -14.49 -11.97
CA LEU A 205 -1.52 -14.93 -11.41
C LEU A 205 -1.41 -16.44 -11.29
N ARG A 206 -2.54 -17.15 -11.02
CA ARG A 206 -2.58 -18.62 -10.86
C ARG A 206 -2.66 -19.37 -12.19
N GLY A 207 -3.22 -18.76 -13.23
CA GLY A 207 -3.40 -19.32 -14.59
C GLY A 207 -2.21 -19.09 -15.48
#